data_f20d8b823d9c72267f1ee241291e3088
#
_entry.id   f20d8b823d9c72267f1ee241291e3088
#
_cell.length_a   1.000
_cell.length_b   1.000
_cell.length_c   1.000
_cell.angle_alpha   90.00
_cell.angle_beta   90.00
_cell.angle_gamma   90.00
#
_symmetry.space_group_name_H-M   'P 1'
#
loop_
_entity.id
_entity.type
_entity.pdbx_description
1 polymer ?
#
loop_
_entity_poly.entity_id
_entity_poly.type
_entity_poly.pdbx_seq_one_letter_code
_entity_poly.pdbx_strand_id
1 'polypeptide(L)'
;LLAINVWCRAEGVVFILVAVLLAAYKAFRKRMWKQSLPILLAFVPVILWQVYTRVFDMTVQSFFITHPFFDGDKAGTIFGGAWSLLANTQYYGWTFTVLLLAILGDAWFMIKHRNSDIPKLFAIAVGIALYFLVLYHIDYRWDSIDNVLSYSAKRFMFCYVPLAWYFTATCEPVAKAMKKFDDWMAK
;
A
#
# COMPACT_ATOMS: atom_id res chain seq x y z
N LEU A 1 6.26 -8.87 12.33
CA LEU A 1 6.53 -7.55 11.72
C LEU A 1 5.23 -6.78 11.43
N LEU A 2 4.23 -7.36 10.71
CA LEU A 2 2.94 -6.69 10.43
C LEU A 2 2.22 -6.26 11.72
N ALA A 3 2.18 -7.10 12.74
CA ALA A 3 1.57 -6.81 14.02
C ALA A 3 2.24 -5.62 14.75
N ILE A 4 3.57 -5.54 14.68
CA ILE A 4 4.36 -4.44 15.27
C ILE A 4 4.07 -3.13 14.51
N ASN A 5 3.95 -3.19 13.19
CA ASN A 5 3.65 -2.02 12.36
C ASN A 5 2.32 -1.36 12.76
N VAL A 6 1.28 -2.16 12.99
CA VAL A 6 -0.03 -1.65 13.45
C VAL A 6 0.06 -1.03 14.84
N TRP A 7 0.88 -1.60 15.71
CA TRP A 7 1.07 -1.03 17.05
C TRP A 7 1.76 0.34 17.01
N CYS A 8 2.67 0.51 16.05
CA CYS A 8 3.40 1.78 15.91
C CYS A 8 2.57 2.87 15.23
N ARG A 9 1.65 2.50 14.33
CA ARG A 9 0.87 3.46 13.53
C ARG A 9 -0.48 2.88 13.13
N ALA A 10 -1.53 3.70 13.22
CA ALA A 10 -2.89 3.30 12.82
C ALA A 10 -2.96 2.88 11.33
N GLU A 11 -2.18 3.55 10.48
CA GLU A 11 -2.09 3.23 9.04
C GLU A 11 -1.51 1.85 8.76
N GLY A 12 -0.85 1.23 9.74
CA GLY A 12 -0.35 -0.14 9.67
C GLY A 12 -1.43 -1.17 9.35
N VAL A 13 -2.70 -0.89 9.67
CA VAL A 13 -3.85 -1.73 9.31
C VAL A 13 -3.96 -1.94 7.80
N VAL A 14 -3.63 -0.93 6.99
CA VAL A 14 -3.63 -1.04 5.52
C VAL A 14 -2.70 -2.15 5.05
N PHE A 15 -1.49 -2.24 5.63
CA PHE A 15 -0.53 -3.30 5.27
C PHE A 15 -1.03 -4.70 5.65
N ILE A 16 -1.75 -4.83 6.79
CA ILE A 16 -2.39 -6.11 7.14
C ILE A 16 -3.47 -6.46 6.12
N LEU A 17 -4.33 -5.51 5.75
CA LEU A 17 -5.38 -5.76 4.77
C LEU A 17 -4.80 -6.21 3.42
N VAL A 18 -3.75 -5.54 2.92
CA VAL A 18 -3.06 -5.96 1.69
C VAL A 18 -2.50 -7.38 1.83
N ALA A 19 -1.85 -7.69 2.96
CA ALA A 19 -1.28 -9.01 3.21
C ALA A 19 -2.36 -10.10 3.28
N VAL A 20 -3.52 -9.81 3.89
CA VAL A 20 -4.67 -10.72 3.93
C VAL A 20 -5.27 -10.94 2.55
N LEU A 21 -5.41 -9.87 1.75
CA LEU A 21 -5.91 -9.99 0.37
C LEU A 21 -4.97 -10.86 -0.49
N LEU A 22 -3.67 -10.67 -0.37
CA LEU A 22 -2.68 -11.50 -1.07
C LEU A 22 -2.70 -12.96 -0.59
N ALA A 23 -2.86 -13.18 0.73
CA ALA A 23 -2.98 -14.51 1.29
C ALA A 23 -4.27 -15.20 0.83
N ALA A 24 -5.39 -14.47 0.81
CA ALA A 24 -6.66 -14.97 0.28
C ALA A 24 -6.52 -15.34 -1.21
N TYR A 25 -5.91 -14.47 -2.01
CA TYR A 25 -5.62 -14.76 -3.42
C TYR A 25 -4.80 -16.05 -3.60
N LYS A 26 -3.73 -16.23 -2.81
CA LYS A 26 -2.93 -17.48 -2.83
C LYS A 26 -3.72 -18.69 -2.37
N ALA A 27 -4.54 -18.55 -1.32
CA ALA A 27 -5.37 -19.60 -0.79
C ALA A 27 -6.36 -20.10 -1.85
N PHE A 28 -7.06 -19.18 -2.55
CA PHE A 28 -7.98 -19.52 -3.62
C PHE A 28 -7.28 -20.17 -4.82
N ARG A 29 -6.19 -19.56 -5.30
CA ARG A 29 -5.55 -20.00 -6.53
C ARG A 29 -4.72 -21.27 -6.37
N LYS A 30 -4.03 -21.43 -5.22
CA LYS A 30 -3.11 -22.54 -4.95
C LYS A 30 -3.63 -23.54 -3.91
N ARG A 31 -4.87 -23.38 -3.42
CA ARG A 31 -5.47 -24.17 -2.34
C ARG A 31 -4.61 -24.28 -1.07
N MET A 32 -3.81 -23.24 -0.77
CA MET A 32 -2.86 -23.20 0.36
C MET A 32 -3.48 -22.54 1.60
N TRP A 33 -4.70 -22.91 1.98
CA TRP A 33 -5.44 -22.31 3.09
C TRP A 33 -4.70 -22.39 4.43
N LYS A 34 -4.14 -23.55 4.75
CA LYS A 34 -3.45 -23.78 6.04
C LYS A 34 -2.23 -22.84 6.20
N GLN A 35 -1.53 -22.53 5.12
CA GLN A 35 -0.37 -21.64 5.15
C GLN A 35 -0.74 -20.15 5.18
N SER A 36 -1.96 -19.81 4.76
CA SER A 36 -2.45 -18.44 4.74
C SER A 36 -3.10 -18.02 6.07
N LEU A 37 -3.58 -18.98 6.87
CA LEU A 37 -4.28 -18.73 8.13
C LEU A 37 -3.46 -17.92 9.15
N PRO A 38 -2.15 -18.20 9.36
CA PRO A 38 -1.35 -17.49 10.37
C PRO A 38 -1.29 -15.98 10.16
N ILE A 39 -1.57 -15.48 8.95
CA ILE A 39 -1.57 -14.03 8.68
C ILE A 39 -2.67 -13.31 9.46
N LEU A 40 -3.76 -14.02 9.82
CA LEU A 40 -4.84 -13.47 10.62
C LEU A 40 -4.39 -13.12 12.05
N LEU A 41 -3.32 -13.76 12.55
CA LEU A 41 -2.74 -13.41 13.85
C LEU A 41 -2.22 -11.96 13.89
N ALA A 42 -1.98 -11.35 12.74
CA ALA A 42 -1.60 -9.94 12.68
C ALA A 42 -2.71 -8.99 13.17
N PHE A 43 -3.97 -9.43 13.22
CA PHE A 43 -5.08 -8.65 13.80
C PHE A 43 -5.13 -8.72 15.34
N VAL A 44 -4.47 -9.67 15.97
CA VAL A 44 -4.51 -9.85 17.42
C VAL A 44 -4.14 -8.57 18.18
N PRO A 45 -3.06 -7.84 17.83
CA PRO A 45 -2.74 -6.58 18.52
C PRO A 45 -3.83 -5.52 18.38
N VAL A 46 -4.51 -5.45 17.22
CA VAL A 46 -5.61 -4.51 16.96
C VAL A 46 -6.77 -4.82 17.88
N ILE A 47 -7.15 -6.11 17.98
CA ILE A 47 -8.25 -6.58 18.83
C ILE A 47 -7.90 -6.33 20.30
N LEU A 48 -6.69 -6.70 20.73
CA LEU A 48 -6.24 -6.48 22.11
C LEU A 48 -6.27 -5.00 22.48
N TRP A 49 -5.86 -4.11 21.58
CA TRP A 49 -5.92 -2.67 21.80
C TRP A 49 -7.36 -2.18 21.95
N GLN A 50 -8.27 -2.65 21.11
CA GLN A 50 -9.70 -2.30 21.19
C GLN A 50 -10.34 -2.81 22.49
N VAL A 51 -10.01 -4.02 22.92
CA VAL A 51 -10.46 -4.57 24.20
C VAL A 51 -9.89 -3.76 25.35
N TYR A 52 -8.60 -3.49 25.33
CA TYR A 52 -7.92 -2.71 26.36
C TYR A 52 -8.55 -1.31 26.54
N THR A 53 -8.74 -0.57 25.45
CA THR A 53 -9.34 0.77 25.49
C THR A 53 -10.78 0.76 26.02
N ARG A 54 -11.54 -0.31 25.75
CA ARG A 54 -12.92 -0.45 26.29
C ARG A 54 -12.94 -0.84 27.77
N VAL A 55 -12.07 -1.77 28.17
CA VAL A 55 -12.04 -2.26 29.57
C VAL A 55 -11.60 -1.17 30.52
N PHE A 56 -10.65 -0.33 30.13
CA PHE A 56 -10.13 0.77 30.96
C PHE A 56 -10.85 2.10 30.74
N ASP A 57 -12.00 2.07 30.04
CA ASP A 57 -12.81 3.27 29.73
C ASP A 57 -11.94 4.44 29.21
N MET A 58 -10.88 4.09 28.49
CA MET A 58 -10.07 5.08 27.83
C MET A 58 -10.95 5.70 26.75
N THR A 59 -11.57 6.83 27.06
CA THR A 59 -12.23 7.68 26.08
C THR A 59 -11.14 8.17 25.11
N VAL A 60 -10.80 7.32 24.17
CA VAL A 60 -10.09 7.75 22.97
C VAL A 60 -11.06 8.71 22.32
N GLN A 61 -10.88 10.00 22.58
CA GLN A 61 -11.58 11.02 21.80
C GLN A 61 -11.35 10.59 20.36
N SER A 62 -12.45 10.19 19.69
CA SER A 62 -12.33 9.74 18.32
C SER A 62 -11.84 10.94 17.54
N PHE A 63 -10.55 10.94 17.19
CA PHE A 63 -9.95 11.96 16.32
C PHE A 63 -10.56 11.92 14.94
N PHE A 64 -11.46 10.94 14.71
CA PHE A 64 -12.01 10.63 13.41
C PHE A 64 -13.53 10.76 13.45
N ILE A 65 -14.05 11.38 12.40
CA ILE A 65 -15.48 11.38 12.06
C ILE A 65 -15.60 10.53 10.81
N THR A 66 -16.45 9.51 10.82
CA THR A 66 -16.70 8.69 9.64
C THR A 66 -17.78 9.31 8.79
N HIS A 67 -17.52 9.50 7.51
CA HIS A 67 -18.49 9.96 6.52
C HIS A 67 -18.94 8.80 5.64
N PRO A 68 -20.17 8.30 5.79
CA PRO A 68 -20.68 7.19 4.97
C PRO A 68 -21.17 7.65 3.58
N PHE A 69 -21.39 8.95 3.38
CA PHE A 69 -21.95 9.48 2.13
C PHE A 69 -20.84 9.94 1.17
N PHE A 70 -21.14 9.81 -0.13
CA PHE A 70 -20.25 10.27 -1.17
C PHE A 70 -20.19 11.80 -1.22
N ASP A 71 -19.01 12.35 -1.11
CA ASP A 71 -18.67 13.76 -1.25
C ASP A 71 -17.70 13.93 -2.42
N GLY A 72 -18.18 14.52 -3.51
CA GLY A 72 -17.40 14.70 -4.73
C GLY A 72 -16.25 15.66 -4.59
N ASP A 73 -16.42 16.72 -3.79
CA ASP A 73 -15.37 17.74 -3.58
C ASP A 73 -14.20 17.14 -2.78
N LYS A 74 -14.52 16.38 -1.73
CA LYS A 74 -13.51 15.66 -0.95
C LYS A 74 -12.79 14.61 -1.79
N ALA A 75 -13.52 13.87 -2.62
CA ALA A 75 -12.92 12.90 -3.53
C ALA A 75 -11.96 13.58 -4.52
N GLY A 76 -12.35 14.72 -5.08
CA GLY A 76 -11.51 15.54 -5.97
C GLY A 76 -10.23 16.03 -5.29
N THR A 77 -10.34 16.53 -4.05
CA THR A 77 -9.20 16.98 -3.25
C THR A 77 -8.22 15.84 -2.96
N ILE A 78 -8.74 14.67 -2.54
CA ILE A 78 -7.91 13.50 -2.26
C ILE A 78 -7.23 12.99 -3.53
N PHE A 79 -7.95 12.90 -4.64
CA PHE A 79 -7.39 12.45 -5.91
C PHE A 79 -6.33 13.41 -6.42
N GLY A 80 -6.58 14.72 -6.39
CA GLY A 80 -5.63 15.75 -6.76
C GLY A 80 -4.38 15.75 -5.88
N GLY A 81 -4.56 15.61 -4.55
CA GLY A 81 -3.46 15.48 -3.60
C GLY A 81 -2.65 14.20 -3.80
N ALA A 82 -3.30 13.07 -4.02
CA ALA A 82 -2.62 11.80 -4.32
C ALA A 82 -1.80 11.89 -5.61
N TRP A 83 -2.38 12.45 -6.66
CA TRP A 83 -1.68 12.66 -7.93
C TRP A 83 -0.48 13.59 -7.76
N SER A 84 -0.67 14.71 -7.07
CA SER A 84 0.41 15.65 -6.76
C SER A 84 1.55 14.99 -5.99
N LEU A 85 1.23 14.14 -5.01
CA LEU A 85 2.23 13.39 -4.25
C LEU A 85 3.02 12.40 -5.11
N LEU A 86 2.34 11.65 -5.97
CA LEU A 86 2.97 10.66 -6.85
C LEU A 86 3.83 11.30 -7.94
N ALA A 87 3.36 12.42 -8.49
CA ALA A 87 4.05 13.13 -9.56
C ALA A 87 5.19 14.03 -9.08
N ASN A 88 5.20 14.41 -7.79
CA ASN A 88 6.18 15.38 -7.27
C ASN A 88 7.53 14.71 -7.00
N THR A 89 8.50 15.03 -7.84
CA THR A 89 9.88 14.52 -7.73
C THR A 89 10.65 15.04 -6.53
N GLN A 90 10.20 16.12 -5.90
CA GLN A 90 10.88 16.68 -4.71
C GLN A 90 10.78 15.78 -3.48
N TYR A 91 9.70 14.96 -3.37
CA TYR A 91 9.47 14.11 -2.18
C TYR A 91 10.07 12.71 -2.32
N TYR A 92 9.94 12.10 -3.49
CA TYR A 92 10.32 10.71 -3.70
C TYR A 92 11.33 10.54 -4.86
N GLY A 93 11.88 11.66 -5.34
CA GLY A 93 12.71 11.64 -6.54
C GLY A 93 11.90 11.11 -7.74
N TRP A 94 12.56 10.36 -8.58
CA TRP A 94 11.95 9.75 -9.78
C TRP A 94 11.26 8.40 -9.51
N THR A 95 11.11 7.98 -8.24
CA THR A 95 10.67 6.63 -7.87
C THR A 95 9.37 6.23 -8.55
N PHE A 96 8.31 7.03 -8.43
CA PHE A 96 7.01 6.67 -9.00
C PHE A 96 6.96 6.84 -10.52
N THR A 97 7.75 7.75 -11.09
CA THR A 97 7.91 7.87 -12.54
C THR A 97 8.60 6.64 -13.11
N VAL A 98 9.69 6.20 -12.48
CA VAL A 98 10.40 4.98 -12.86
C VAL A 98 9.53 3.74 -12.68
N LEU A 99 8.75 3.68 -11.57
CA LEU A 99 7.76 2.62 -11.38
C LEU A 99 6.74 2.59 -12.51
N LEU A 100 6.19 3.74 -12.92
CA LEU A 100 5.23 3.82 -14.01
C LEU A 100 5.82 3.32 -15.33
N LEU A 101 7.06 3.74 -15.65
CA LEU A 101 7.77 3.26 -16.83
C LEU A 101 8.02 1.74 -16.77
N ALA A 102 8.39 1.22 -15.60
CA ALA A 102 8.56 -0.22 -15.40
C ALA A 102 7.25 -0.98 -15.59
N ILE A 103 6.12 -0.46 -15.08
CA ILE A 103 4.79 -1.04 -15.27
C ILE A 103 4.42 -1.06 -16.75
N LEU A 104 4.61 0.05 -17.47
CA LEU A 104 4.32 0.13 -18.90
C LEU A 104 5.18 -0.85 -19.70
N GLY A 105 6.47 -0.96 -19.37
CA GLY A 105 7.38 -1.92 -20.01
C GLY A 105 7.01 -3.37 -19.69
N ASP A 106 6.52 -3.66 -18.48
CA ASP A 106 6.13 -5.01 -18.05
C ASP A 106 4.69 -5.37 -18.44
N ALA A 107 3.84 -4.40 -18.78
CA ALA A 107 2.42 -4.64 -19.08
C ALA A 107 2.22 -5.70 -20.16
N TRP A 108 3.04 -5.67 -21.20
CA TRP A 108 3.02 -6.68 -22.25
C TRP A 108 3.31 -8.09 -21.72
N PHE A 109 4.33 -8.23 -20.88
CA PHE A 109 4.71 -9.51 -20.28
C PHE A 109 3.66 -10.00 -19.27
N MET A 110 3.08 -9.10 -18.47
CA MET A 110 2.00 -9.44 -17.55
C MET A 110 0.77 -9.99 -18.26
N ILE A 111 0.37 -9.38 -19.37
CA ILE A 111 -0.81 -9.78 -20.15
C ILE A 111 -0.52 -11.10 -20.89
N LYS A 112 0.62 -11.18 -21.58
CA LYS A 112 0.94 -12.31 -22.44
C LYS A 112 1.34 -13.57 -21.69
N HIS A 113 2.15 -13.44 -20.64
CA HIS A 113 2.76 -14.57 -19.94
C HIS A 113 2.20 -14.82 -18.55
N ARG A 114 1.27 -13.98 -18.05
CA ARG A 114 0.73 -14.05 -16.69
C ARG A 114 1.84 -14.23 -15.64
N ASN A 115 2.89 -13.42 -15.76
CA ASN A 115 4.09 -13.53 -14.95
C ASN A 115 3.82 -13.34 -13.43
N SER A 116 4.85 -13.54 -12.62
CA SER A 116 4.78 -13.43 -11.15
C SER A 116 4.69 -11.98 -10.64
N ASP A 117 4.71 -10.98 -11.52
CA ASP A 117 4.80 -9.58 -11.14
C ASP A 117 3.44 -8.96 -10.81
N ILE A 118 2.35 -9.55 -11.34
CA ILE A 118 0.97 -9.12 -11.03
C ILE A 118 0.70 -9.02 -9.52
N PRO A 119 1.03 -10.01 -8.67
CA PRO A 119 0.81 -9.89 -7.23
C PRO A 119 1.63 -8.79 -6.56
N LYS A 120 2.84 -8.51 -7.05
CA LYS A 120 3.70 -7.43 -6.54
C LYS A 120 3.07 -6.07 -6.83
N LEU A 121 2.65 -5.86 -8.09
CA LEU A 121 1.97 -4.64 -8.52
C LEU A 121 0.65 -4.46 -7.80
N PHE A 122 -0.13 -5.55 -7.65
CA PHE A 122 -1.38 -5.54 -6.89
C PHE A 122 -1.16 -5.09 -5.45
N ALA A 123 -0.11 -5.56 -4.77
CA ALA A 123 0.20 -5.16 -3.40
C ALA A 123 0.45 -3.64 -3.29
N ILE A 124 1.19 -3.06 -4.25
CA ILE A 124 1.48 -1.64 -4.28
C ILE A 124 0.21 -0.84 -4.57
N ALA A 125 -0.49 -1.17 -5.66
CA ALA A 125 -1.66 -0.42 -6.12
C ALA A 125 -2.81 -0.47 -5.11
N VAL A 126 -3.15 -1.66 -4.61
CA VAL A 126 -4.23 -1.85 -3.63
C VAL A 126 -3.88 -1.19 -2.30
N GLY A 127 -2.63 -1.27 -1.86
CA GLY A 127 -2.23 -0.63 -0.62
C GLY A 127 -2.33 0.90 -0.68
N ILE A 128 -1.90 1.50 -1.78
CA ILE A 128 -2.05 2.94 -2.00
C ILE A 128 -3.55 3.31 -2.08
N ALA A 129 -4.34 2.56 -2.86
CA ALA A 129 -5.77 2.81 -3.01
C ALA A 129 -6.52 2.67 -1.69
N LEU A 130 -6.24 1.64 -0.90
CA LEU A 130 -6.86 1.45 0.42
C LEU A 130 -6.54 2.59 1.38
N TYR A 131 -5.32 3.10 1.37
CA TYR A 131 -4.96 4.23 2.20
C TYR A 131 -5.79 5.48 1.86
N PHE A 132 -5.87 5.83 0.58
CA PHE A 132 -6.67 6.98 0.15
C PHE A 132 -8.17 6.75 0.34
N LEU A 133 -8.64 5.51 0.21
CA LEU A 133 -10.03 5.14 0.55
C LEU A 133 -10.32 5.36 2.05
N VAL A 134 -9.39 4.99 2.92
CA VAL A 134 -9.52 5.24 4.36
C VAL A 134 -9.54 6.74 4.63
N LEU A 135 -8.66 7.52 4.01
CA LEU A 135 -8.67 8.99 4.14
C LEU A 135 -9.98 9.61 3.64
N TYR A 136 -10.61 9.01 2.63
CA TYR A 136 -11.90 9.47 2.14
C TYR A 136 -13.01 9.31 3.19
N HIS A 137 -13.04 8.17 3.90
CA HIS A 137 -14.08 7.88 4.89
C HIS A 137 -13.81 8.45 6.29
N ILE A 138 -12.62 9.00 6.51
CA ILE A 138 -12.22 9.54 7.81
C ILE A 138 -11.95 11.02 7.70
N ASP A 139 -12.57 11.81 8.60
CA ASP A 139 -12.19 13.20 8.84
C ASP A 139 -11.50 13.33 10.19
N TYR A 140 -10.47 14.14 10.20
CA TYR A 140 -9.80 14.50 11.44
C TYR A 140 -10.49 15.71 12.04
N ARG A 141 -10.83 15.66 13.35
CA ARG A 141 -11.51 16.77 14.04
C ARG A 141 -10.66 18.05 14.11
N TRP A 142 -9.35 17.90 14.09
CA TRP A 142 -8.40 18.97 14.38
C TRP A 142 -7.53 19.36 13.21
N ASP A 143 -7.74 18.73 12.06
CA ASP A 143 -6.87 18.94 10.91
C ASP A 143 -7.66 18.90 9.60
N SER A 144 -7.24 19.72 8.64
CA SER A 144 -7.84 19.70 7.31
C SER A 144 -7.30 18.55 6.49
N ILE A 145 -8.07 18.12 5.48
CA ILE A 145 -7.65 17.05 4.56
C ILE A 145 -6.37 17.44 3.82
N ASP A 146 -6.17 18.72 3.51
CA ASP A 146 -4.98 19.22 2.83
C ASP A 146 -3.73 19.08 3.69
N ASN A 147 -3.84 19.35 5.00
CA ASN A 147 -2.75 19.14 5.94
C ASN A 147 -2.43 17.65 6.08
N VAL A 148 -3.45 16.80 6.19
CA VAL A 148 -3.28 15.34 6.26
C VAL A 148 -2.58 14.82 5.00
N LEU A 149 -2.97 15.28 3.81
CA LEU A 149 -2.30 14.95 2.56
C LEU A 149 -0.85 15.43 2.53
N SER A 150 -0.59 16.64 3.06
CA SER A 150 0.75 17.22 3.04
C SER A 150 1.73 16.57 4.01
N TYR A 151 1.27 15.97 5.12
CA TYR A 151 2.13 15.36 6.14
C TYR A 151 1.98 13.84 6.24
N SER A 152 0.79 13.36 6.57
CA SER A 152 0.55 11.93 6.85
C SER A 152 0.63 11.09 5.59
N ALA A 153 0.02 11.55 4.49
CA ALA A 153 0.05 10.83 3.24
C ALA A 153 1.46 10.74 2.65
N LYS A 154 2.27 11.79 2.78
CA LYS A 154 3.69 11.73 2.38
C LYS A 154 4.45 10.62 3.11
N ARG A 155 4.31 10.55 4.45
CA ARG A 155 4.99 9.53 5.25
C ARG A 155 4.52 8.13 4.90
N PHE A 156 3.22 7.98 4.66
CA PHE A 156 2.66 6.70 4.24
C PHE A 156 3.19 6.28 2.87
N MET A 157 3.16 7.18 1.89
CA MET A 157 3.67 6.91 0.54
C MET A 157 5.16 6.58 0.53
N PHE A 158 5.94 7.14 1.46
CA PHE A 158 7.36 6.82 1.61
C PHE A 158 7.59 5.32 1.91
N CYS A 159 6.66 4.66 2.61
CA CYS A 159 6.75 3.22 2.85
C CYS A 159 6.65 2.38 1.55
N TYR A 160 6.08 2.94 0.49
CA TYR A 160 5.98 2.28 -0.82
C TYR A 160 7.20 2.48 -1.71
N VAL A 161 8.09 3.42 -1.39
CA VAL A 161 9.33 3.65 -2.16
C VAL A 161 10.18 2.37 -2.27
N PRO A 162 10.49 1.62 -1.19
CA PRO A 162 11.23 0.37 -1.31
C PRO A 162 10.49 -0.68 -2.14
N LEU A 163 9.16 -0.75 -2.02
CA LEU A 163 8.35 -1.70 -2.80
C LEU A 163 8.33 -1.35 -4.29
N ALA A 164 8.28 -0.06 -4.62
CA ALA A 164 8.36 0.43 -5.99
C ALA A 164 9.72 0.07 -6.62
N TRP A 165 10.81 0.28 -5.90
CA TRP A 165 12.14 -0.10 -6.36
C TRP A 165 12.31 -1.61 -6.45
N TYR A 166 11.78 -2.37 -5.49
CA TYR A 166 11.78 -3.83 -5.55
C TYR A 166 11.03 -4.33 -6.80
N PHE A 167 9.83 -3.79 -7.08
CA PHE A 167 9.10 -4.12 -8.30
C PHE A 167 9.93 -3.79 -9.54
N THR A 168 10.44 -2.56 -9.64
CA THR A 168 11.23 -2.09 -10.78
C THR A 168 12.46 -2.96 -11.04
N ALA A 169 13.20 -3.30 -9.97
CA ALA A 169 14.40 -4.13 -10.09
C ALA A 169 14.12 -5.60 -10.44
N THR A 170 12.92 -6.10 -10.10
CA THR A 170 12.57 -7.52 -10.28
C THR A 170 11.55 -7.78 -11.37
N CYS A 171 11.05 -6.76 -12.06
CA CYS A 171 10.13 -6.95 -13.17
C CYS A 171 10.82 -7.63 -14.37
N GLU A 172 10.06 -8.37 -15.14
CA GLU A 172 10.60 -9.25 -16.20
C GLU A 172 11.46 -8.52 -17.24
N PRO A 173 11.09 -7.31 -17.74
CA PRO A 173 11.92 -6.57 -18.69
C PRO A 173 13.31 -6.23 -18.15
N VAL A 174 13.37 -5.77 -16.88
CA VAL A 174 14.64 -5.39 -16.23
C VAL A 174 15.47 -6.63 -15.95
N ALA A 175 14.87 -7.70 -15.44
CA ALA A 175 15.56 -8.97 -15.22
C ALA A 175 16.19 -9.53 -16.49
N LYS A 176 15.48 -9.45 -17.63
CA LYS A 176 16.02 -9.85 -18.94
C LYS A 176 17.16 -8.94 -19.42
N ALA A 177 17.03 -7.64 -19.19
CA ALA A 177 18.08 -6.67 -19.55
C ALA A 177 19.36 -6.92 -18.72
N MET A 178 19.20 -7.13 -17.42
CA MET A 178 20.32 -7.43 -16.52
C MET A 178 21.03 -8.72 -16.90
N LYS A 179 20.27 -9.79 -17.22
CA LYS A 179 20.88 -11.04 -17.69
C LYS A 179 21.70 -10.85 -18.96
N LYS A 180 21.18 -10.08 -19.93
CA LYS A 180 21.96 -9.77 -21.15
C LYS A 180 23.22 -8.99 -20.86
N PHE A 181 23.18 -8.08 -19.89
CA PHE A 181 24.34 -7.32 -19.46
C PHE A 181 25.38 -8.22 -18.80
N ASP A 182 24.95 -9.12 -17.90
CA ASP A 182 25.83 -10.10 -17.26
C ASP A 182 26.49 -11.03 -18.29
N ASP A 183 25.70 -11.54 -19.27
CA ASP A 183 26.21 -12.37 -20.37
C ASP A 183 27.21 -11.61 -21.27
N TRP A 184 27.06 -10.29 -21.40
CA TRP A 184 28.01 -9.45 -22.13
C TRP A 184 29.32 -9.20 -21.35
N MET A 185 29.20 -8.96 -20.04
CA MET A 185 30.39 -8.76 -19.18
C MET A 185 31.22 -10.04 -18.97
N ALA A 186 30.60 -11.21 -19.12
CA ALA A 186 31.29 -12.50 -18.98
C ALA A 186 32.08 -12.94 -20.24
N LYS A 187 31.98 -12.16 -21.33
CA LYS A 187 32.73 -12.39 -22.58
C LYS A 187 34.00 -11.58 -22.61
#